data_435da1f025f307fc048beb67ae8d5893
#
_entry.id   435da1f025f307fc048beb67ae8d5893
#
_cell.length_a   1.000
_cell.length_b   1.000
_cell.length_c   1.000
_cell.angle_alpha   90.00
_cell.angle_beta   90.00
_cell.angle_gamma   90.00
#
_symmetry.space_group_name_H-M   'P 1'
#
loop_
_entity.id
_entity.type
_entity.pdbx_description
1 polymer ?
#
loop_
_entity_poly.entity_id
_entity_poly.type
_entity_poly.pdbx_seq_one_letter_code
_entity_poly.pdbx_strand_id
1 'polypeptide(L)'
;MELQERIARDLLSIGAVFLRPEQPFTWASGIKSPVYCDNRLTLTAPDVRLDVENGLAETIRNHYPDCEVLMGTSTAGIAHAAITAHILGLPMGYVRSGAKDHGRGNQIEGKLEKGQKVVVVEDLISTGGSVIEVVNVLREAGAQVLGIAGIFTY
;
A
#
# COMPACT_ATOMS: atom_id res chain seq x y z
N MET A 1 -20.48 11.69 -3.76
CA MET A 1 -19.67 11.17 -2.64
C MET A 1 -18.22 11.08 -3.09
N GLU A 2 -17.36 11.75 -2.37
CA GLU A 2 -15.92 11.72 -2.65
C GLU A 2 -15.37 10.31 -2.46
N LEU A 3 -14.30 9.97 -3.20
CA LEU A 3 -13.68 8.65 -3.15
C LEU A 3 -13.28 8.28 -1.72
N GLN A 4 -12.62 9.19 -1.01
CA GLN A 4 -12.17 8.95 0.36
C GLN A 4 -13.33 8.64 1.30
N GLU A 5 -14.43 9.36 1.17
CA GLU A 5 -15.62 9.14 1.98
C GLU A 5 -16.23 7.77 1.70
N ARG A 6 -16.31 7.37 0.43
CA ARG A 6 -16.83 6.07 0.05
C ARG A 6 -16.00 4.94 0.61
N ILE A 7 -14.68 5.02 0.48
CA ILE A 7 -13.77 4.00 1.01
C ILE A 7 -13.85 3.95 2.55
N ALA A 8 -13.91 5.10 3.23
CA ALA A 8 -14.05 5.13 4.68
C ALA A 8 -15.33 4.42 5.13
N ARG A 9 -16.45 4.65 4.45
CA ARG A 9 -17.72 3.94 4.73
C ARG A 9 -17.62 2.45 4.47
N ASP A 10 -16.96 2.05 3.39
CA ASP A 10 -16.73 0.64 3.06
C ASP A 10 -15.94 -0.06 4.17
N LEU A 11 -14.85 0.55 4.63
CA LEU A 11 -14.02 0.01 5.69
C LEU A 11 -14.80 -0.14 7.01
N LEU A 12 -15.61 0.86 7.36
CA LEU A 12 -16.48 0.79 8.53
C LEU A 12 -17.52 -0.33 8.39
N SER A 13 -18.10 -0.49 7.20
CA SER A 13 -19.18 -1.45 6.96
C SER A 13 -18.75 -2.91 7.15
N ILE A 14 -17.48 -3.22 6.93
CA ILE A 14 -16.93 -4.58 7.09
C ILE A 14 -16.17 -4.76 8.40
N GLY A 15 -16.18 -3.76 9.27
CA GLY A 15 -15.45 -3.80 10.54
C GLY A 15 -13.94 -3.74 10.42
N ALA A 16 -13.42 -3.16 9.33
CA ALA A 16 -11.98 -2.99 9.15
C ALA A 16 -11.42 -1.85 10.00
N VAL A 17 -12.24 -0.87 10.35
CA VAL A 17 -11.88 0.24 11.22
C VAL A 17 -12.55 0.05 12.58
N PHE A 18 -11.74 0.07 13.64
CA PHE A 18 -12.18 -0.05 15.01
C PHE A 18 -11.97 1.25 15.76
N LEU A 19 -12.97 1.68 16.54
CA LEU A 19 -12.91 2.87 17.36
C LEU A 19 -13.02 2.48 18.84
N ARG A 20 -12.01 2.84 19.63
CA ARG A 20 -11.96 2.59 21.08
C ARG A 20 -11.45 3.81 21.83
N PRO A 21 -12.25 4.85 21.99
CA PRO A 21 -11.82 6.07 22.66
C PRO A 21 -11.51 5.86 24.15
N GLU A 22 -12.22 4.95 24.81
CA GLU A 22 -12.03 4.68 26.24
C GLU A 22 -10.92 3.68 26.56
N GLN A 23 -10.57 2.83 25.60
CA GLN A 23 -9.51 1.84 25.73
C GLN A 23 -8.66 1.85 24.46
N PRO A 24 -7.78 2.86 24.30
CA PRO A 24 -6.99 3.01 23.07
C PRO A 24 -6.17 1.78 22.74
N PHE A 25 -6.01 1.53 21.44
CA PHE A 25 -5.08 0.53 20.91
C PHE A 25 -3.65 1.03 21.08
N THR A 26 -2.73 0.11 21.31
CA THR A 26 -1.29 0.40 21.26
C THR A 26 -0.73 -0.14 19.95
N TRP A 27 -0.28 0.74 19.08
CA TRP A 27 0.36 0.35 17.82
C TRP A 27 1.75 -0.24 18.05
N ALA A 28 2.31 -0.88 17.03
CA ALA A 28 3.66 -1.42 17.08
C ALA A 28 4.71 -0.35 17.41
N SER A 29 4.47 0.90 17.04
CA SER A 29 5.31 2.05 17.37
C SER A 29 5.26 2.46 18.86
N GLY A 30 4.36 1.87 19.66
CA GLY A 30 4.10 2.27 21.04
C GLY A 30 3.08 3.41 21.18
N ILE A 31 2.62 3.98 20.11
CA ILE A 31 1.62 5.05 20.12
C ILE A 31 0.27 4.47 20.52
N LYS A 32 -0.41 5.16 21.44
CA LYS A 32 -1.79 4.86 21.83
C LYS A 32 -2.76 5.63 20.93
N SER A 33 -3.69 4.91 20.29
CA SER A 33 -4.68 5.50 19.40
C SER A 33 -6.07 4.95 19.66
N PRO A 34 -7.11 5.79 19.62
CA PRO A 34 -8.49 5.32 19.68
C PRO A 34 -8.95 4.62 18.39
N VAL A 35 -8.14 4.66 17.34
CA VAL A 35 -8.46 4.11 16.02
C VAL A 35 -7.47 3.00 15.68
N TYR A 36 -7.99 1.90 15.16
CA TYR A 36 -7.20 0.82 14.57
C TYR A 36 -7.84 0.40 13.25
N CYS A 37 -7.03 0.25 12.22
CA CYS A 37 -7.48 -0.16 10.90
C CYS A 37 -6.77 -1.46 10.49
N ASP A 38 -7.56 -2.45 10.07
CA ASP A 38 -7.05 -3.69 9.47
C ASP A 38 -7.58 -3.82 8.04
N ASN A 39 -6.84 -3.28 7.10
CA ASN A 39 -7.20 -3.29 5.69
C ASN A 39 -7.17 -4.68 5.05
N ARG A 40 -6.55 -5.66 5.70
CA ARG A 40 -6.53 -7.04 5.20
C ARG A 40 -7.92 -7.65 5.15
N LEU A 41 -8.85 -7.16 5.96
CA LEU A 41 -10.24 -7.59 5.95
C LEU A 41 -10.94 -7.28 4.62
N THR A 42 -10.45 -6.30 3.86
CA THR A 42 -10.99 -5.97 2.54
C THR A 42 -10.82 -7.13 1.56
N LEU A 43 -9.77 -7.94 1.73
CA LEU A 43 -9.47 -9.04 0.81
C LEU A 43 -10.57 -10.11 0.83
N THR A 44 -11.24 -10.30 1.95
CA THR A 44 -12.33 -11.28 2.10
C THR A 44 -13.71 -10.68 1.90
N ALA A 45 -13.80 -9.40 1.56
CA ALA A 45 -15.03 -8.68 1.24
C ALA A 45 -15.00 -8.23 -0.23
N PRO A 46 -15.44 -9.07 -1.18
CA PRO A 46 -15.19 -8.83 -2.61
C PRO A 46 -15.68 -7.49 -3.14
N ASP A 47 -16.84 -7.03 -2.70
CA ASP A 47 -17.39 -5.74 -3.17
C ASP A 47 -16.56 -4.57 -2.65
N VAL A 48 -16.17 -4.60 -1.39
CA VAL A 48 -15.30 -3.58 -0.80
C VAL A 48 -13.90 -3.65 -1.42
N ARG A 49 -13.36 -4.84 -1.59
CA ARG A 49 -12.08 -5.05 -2.28
C ARG A 49 -12.08 -4.41 -3.65
N LEU A 50 -13.11 -4.67 -4.45
CA LEU A 50 -13.23 -4.10 -5.79
C LEU A 50 -13.25 -2.57 -5.76
N ASP A 51 -13.98 -1.99 -4.83
CA ASP A 51 -14.08 -0.55 -4.66
C ASP A 51 -12.73 0.07 -4.25
N VAL A 52 -12.04 -0.56 -3.30
CA VAL A 52 -10.70 -0.15 -2.86
C VAL A 52 -9.69 -0.20 -4.02
N GLU A 53 -9.65 -1.30 -4.73
CA GLU A 53 -8.67 -1.48 -5.81
C GLU A 53 -8.95 -0.57 -7.01
N ASN A 54 -10.22 -0.36 -7.34
CA ASN A 54 -10.61 0.63 -8.36
C ASN A 54 -10.26 2.05 -7.90
N GLY A 55 -10.42 2.36 -6.62
CA GLY A 55 -10.04 3.64 -6.04
C GLY A 55 -8.54 3.89 -6.13
N LEU A 56 -7.74 2.89 -5.82
CA LEU A 56 -6.27 2.97 -5.98
C LEU A 56 -5.90 3.18 -7.46
N ALA A 57 -6.52 2.44 -8.36
CA ALA A 57 -6.27 2.57 -9.79
C ALA A 57 -6.61 3.98 -10.30
N GLU A 58 -7.75 4.53 -9.89
CA GLU A 58 -8.17 5.88 -10.23
C GLU A 58 -7.17 6.93 -9.70
N THR A 59 -6.76 6.79 -8.45
CA THR A 59 -5.78 7.67 -7.82
C THR A 59 -4.45 7.67 -8.56
N ILE A 60 -3.96 6.49 -8.91
CA ILE A 60 -2.70 6.35 -9.65
C ILE A 60 -2.82 6.94 -11.05
N ARG A 61 -3.91 6.66 -11.75
CA ARG A 61 -4.18 7.22 -13.09
C ARG A 61 -4.17 8.74 -13.08
N ASN A 62 -4.80 9.33 -12.08
CA ASN A 62 -4.99 10.78 -12.01
C ASN A 62 -3.75 11.52 -11.54
N HIS A 63 -3.00 10.95 -10.59
CA HIS A 63 -1.83 11.62 -9.98
C HIS A 63 -0.50 11.17 -10.58
N TYR A 64 -0.44 9.96 -11.10
CA TYR A 64 0.79 9.38 -11.64
C TYR A 64 0.53 8.73 -13.00
N PRO A 65 0.08 9.51 -14.01
CA PRO A 65 -0.27 8.96 -15.33
C PRO A 65 0.92 8.31 -16.04
N ASP A 66 2.15 8.67 -15.67
CA ASP A 66 3.37 8.13 -16.26
C ASP A 66 3.86 6.86 -15.57
N CYS A 67 3.14 6.33 -14.59
CA CYS A 67 3.53 5.12 -13.86
C CYS A 67 3.69 3.94 -14.82
N GLU A 68 4.82 3.24 -14.69
CA GLU A 68 5.18 2.12 -15.55
C GLU A 68 5.09 0.78 -14.83
N VAL A 69 5.22 0.77 -13.51
CA VAL A 69 5.19 -0.46 -12.71
C VAL A 69 4.70 -0.14 -11.29
N LEU A 70 3.93 -1.06 -10.70
CA LEU A 70 3.53 -0.97 -9.30
C LEU A 70 4.40 -1.89 -8.45
N MET A 71 4.82 -1.40 -7.29
CA MET A 71 5.55 -2.18 -6.29
C MET A 71 4.77 -2.17 -4.99
N GLY A 72 4.36 -3.36 -4.55
CA GLY A 72 3.66 -3.52 -3.28
C GLY A 72 4.62 -3.61 -2.11
N THR A 73 4.18 -3.16 -0.95
CA THR A 73 4.90 -3.35 0.30
C THR A 73 4.55 -4.71 0.91
N SER A 74 5.55 -5.45 1.36
CA SER A 74 5.31 -6.69 2.09
C SER A 74 4.76 -6.40 3.48
N THR A 75 3.77 -7.10 3.94
CA THR A 75 3.06 -8.18 3.25
C THR A 75 1.70 -7.70 2.73
N ALA A 76 1.07 -6.81 3.47
CA ALA A 76 -0.31 -6.42 3.25
C ALA A 76 -0.54 -5.59 1.96
N GLY A 77 0.50 -4.93 1.46
CA GLY A 77 0.40 -4.17 0.21
C GLY A 77 0.48 -5.01 -1.06
N ILE A 78 0.95 -6.26 -0.97
CA ILE A 78 1.19 -7.09 -2.15
C ILE A 78 -0.09 -7.38 -2.93
N ALA A 79 -1.13 -7.86 -2.24
CA ALA A 79 -2.40 -8.20 -2.90
C ALA A 79 -3.04 -6.98 -3.55
N HIS A 80 -3.03 -5.84 -2.85
CA HIS A 80 -3.58 -4.60 -3.37
C HIS A 80 -2.82 -4.11 -4.61
N ALA A 81 -1.49 -4.18 -4.59
CA ALA A 81 -0.68 -3.84 -5.75
C ALA A 81 -0.98 -4.75 -6.94
N ALA A 82 -1.13 -6.05 -6.70
CA ALA A 82 -1.40 -7.03 -7.76
C ALA A 82 -2.74 -6.79 -8.44
N ILE A 83 -3.80 -6.59 -7.66
CA ILE A 83 -5.14 -6.36 -8.21
C ILE A 83 -5.20 -5.02 -8.92
N THR A 84 -4.63 -3.97 -8.32
CA THR A 84 -4.57 -2.64 -8.93
C THR A 84 -3.80 -2.65 -10.24
N ALA A 85 -2.66 -3.33 -10.29
CA ALA A 85 -1.87 -3.49 -11.51
C ALA A 85 -2.66 -4.24 -12.59
N HIS A 86 -3.42 -5.25 -12.21
CA HIS A 86 -4.30 -5.97 -13.13
C HIS A 86 -5.34 -5.04 -13.74
N ILE A 87 -5.98 -4.20 -12.93
CA ILE A 87 -6.94 -3.21 -13.41
C ILE A 87 -6.29 -2.21 -14.37
N LEU A 88 -5.09 -1.75 -14.06
CA LEU A 88 -4.37 -0.77 -14.87
C LEU A 88 -3.65 -1.37 -16.08
N GLY A 89 -3.53 -2.68 -16.15
CA GLY A 89 -2.74 -3.35 -17.19
C GLY A 89 -1.24 -3.09 -17.05
N LEU A 90 -0.76 -2.87 -15.83
CA LEU A 90 0.65 -2.59 -15.55
C LEU A 90 1.36 -3.82 -14.98
N PRO A 91 2.68 -3.94 -15.23
CA PRO A 91 3.50 -4.89 -14.50
C PRO A 91 3.55 -4.53 -13.02
N MET A 92 3.80 -5.53 -12.18
CA MET A 92 3.94 -5.32 -10.76
C MET A 92 5.02 -6.22 -10.18
N GLY A 93 5.50 -5.83 -9.03
CA GLY A 93 6.34 -6.63 -8.14
C GLY A 93 6.09 -6.22 -6.71
N TYR A 94 6.95 -6.66 -5.82
CA TYR A 94 6.87 -6.24 -4.42
C TYR A 94 8.24 -6.20 -3.78
N VAL A 95 8.33 -5.48 -2.67
CA VAL A 95 9.57 -5.33 -1.92
C VAL A 95 9.43 -6.07 -0.59
N ARG A 96 10.30 -7.04 -0.36
CA ARG A 96 10.32 -7.77 0.91
C ARG A 96 10.85 -6.88 2.02
N SER A 97 10.33 -7.05 3.23
CA SER A 97 10.79 -6.34 4.41
C SER A 97 12.12 -6.93 4.90
N GLY A 98 13.02 -6.05 5.32
CA GLY A 98 14.31 -6.41 5.90
C GLY A 98 15.35 -6.88 4.90
N ALA A 99 16.61 -6.52 5.16
CA ALA A 99 17.74 -7.12 4.50
C ALA A 99 17.92 -8.53 5.05
N LYS A 100 17.85 -9.53 4.18
CA LYS A 100 18.21 -10.87 4.59
C LYS A 100 19.73 -11.00 4.70
N ASP A 101 20.13 -11.90 5.59
CA ASP A 101 21.47 -12.14 6.12
C ASP A 101 22.61 -12.26 5.11
N HIS A 102 22.39 -12.10 3.87
CA HIS A 102 23.44 -12.32 2.86
C HIS A 102 23.86 -11.04 2.14
N GLY A 103 23.52 -9.89 2.68
CA GLY A 103 24.01 -8.60 2.21
C GLY A 103 23.76 -8.27 0.74
N ARG A 104 23.04 -9.11 0.09
CA ARG A 104 22.69 -8.96 -1.31
C ARG A 104 21.21 -8.94 -1.44
N GLY A 105 20.69 -7.93 -0.81
CA GLY A 105 19.30 -7.82 -0.77
C GLY A 105 18.67 -7.68 -2.11
N ASN A 106 18.41 -8.79 -2.74
CA ASN A 106 17.36 -8.76 -3.70
C ASN A 106 16.05 -8.79 -2.92
N GLN A 107 15.75 -7.65 -2.29
CA GLN A 107 14.50 -7.44 -1.61
C GLN A 107 13.36 -7.27 -2.61
N ILE A 108 13.68 -6.99 -3.87
CA ILE A 108 12.69 -6.74 -4.91
C ILE A 108 12.34 -8.07 -5.58
N GLU A 109 11.08 -8.42 -5.53
CA GLU A 109 10.51 -9.55 -6.23
C GLU A 109 9.75 -9.07 -7.46
N GLY A 110 10.09 -9.63 -8.60
CA GLY A 110 9.67 -9.17 -9.91
C GLY A 110 10.82 -8.46 -10.62
N LYS A 111 10.57 -8.03 -11.84
CA LYS A 111 11.59 -7.37 -12.66
C LYS A 111 11.45 -5.86 -12.54
N LEU A 112 12.53 -5.20 -12.16
CA LEU A 112 12.63 -3.75 -12.15
C LEU A 112 13.80 -3.32 -13.04
N GLU A 113 13.53 -2.46 -13.99
CA GLU A 113 14.57 -1.91 -14.87
C GLU A 113 14.98 -0.52 -14.39
N LYS A 114 16.27 -0.22 -14.54
CA LYS A 114 16.83 1.07 -14.18
C LYS A 114 16.10 2.20 -14.92
N GLY A 115 15.72 3.23 -14.18
CA GLY A 115 14.99 4.39 -14.72
C GLY A 115 13.49 4.20 -14.81
N GLN A 116 12.99 3.02 -14.51
CA GLN A 116 11.56 2.72 -14.57
C GLN A 116 10.77 3.52 -13.53
N LYS A 117 9.62 4.03 -13.94
CA LYS A 117 8.77 4.89 -13.11
C LYS A 117 7.83 4.04 -12.26
N VAL A 118 7.95 4.15 -10.95
CA VAL A 118 7.30 3.28 -9.97
C VAL A 118 6.35 4.06 -9.09
N VAL A 119 5.18 3.50 -8.84
CA VAL A 119 4.33 3.88 -7.70
C VAL A 119 4.31 2.73 -6.71
N VAL A 120 4.57 3.05 -5.44
CA VAL A 120 4.51 2.11 -4.33
C VAL A 120 3.07 2.02 -3.82
N VAL A 121 2.58 0.80 -3.63
CA VAL A 121 1.25 0.56 -3.07
C VAL A 121 1.39 0.02 -1.65
N GLU A 122 0.78 0.74 -0.70
CA GLU A 122 0.77 0.42 0.72
C GLU A 122 -0.66 0.28 1.23
N ASP A 123 -0.90 -0.61 2.17
CA ASP A 123 -2.23 -0.73 2.77
C ASP A 123 -2.49 0.34 3.84
N LEU A 124 -1.52 0.56 4.71
CA LEU A 124 -1.65 1.43 5.87
C LEU A 124 -0.37 2.22 6.09
N ILE A 125 -0.50 3.54 6.20
CA ILE A 125 0.60 4.42 6.54
C ILE A 125 0.35 4.97 7.96
N SER A 126 1.20 4.60 8.89
CA SER A 126 1.18 5.09 10.26
C SER A 126 2.21 6.21 10.41
N THR A 127 3.44 5.87 10.80
CA THR A 127 4.54 6.84 10.90
C THR A 127 5.28 7.05 9.57
N GLY A 128 5.10 6.14 8.62
CA GLY A 128 5.74 6.18 7.31
C GLY A 128 7.10 5.53 7.22
N GLY A 129 7.69 5.09 8.33
CA GLY A 129 9.05 4.56 8.34
C GLY A 129 9.26 3.37 7.41
N SER A 130 8.38 2.38 7.46
CA SER A 130 8.51 1.17 6.65
C SER A 130 8.33 1.44 5.14
N VAL A 131 7.41 2.29 4.76
CA VAL A 131 7.20 2.63 3.35
C VAL A 131 8.33 3.48 2.79
N ILE A 132 8.93 4.34 3.61
CA ILE A 132 10.12 5.11 3.22
C ILE A 132 11.30 4.18 2.94
N GLU A 133 11.48 3.15 3.74
CA GLU A 133 12.52 2.13 3.49
C GLU A 133 12.32 1.45 2.13
N VAL A 134 11.09 1.10 1.80
CA VAL A 134 10.73 0.52 0.49
C VAL A 134 11.11 1.47 -0.65
N VAL A 135 10.78 2.75 -0.52
CA VAL A 135 11.15 3.77 -1.51
C VAL A 135 12.66 3.83 -1.67
N ASN A 136 13.41 3.81 -0.59
CA ASN A 136 14.88 3.84 -0.63
C ASN A 136 15.46 2.61 -1.34
N VAL A 137 14.95 1.42 -1.07
CA VAL A 137 15.35 0.18 -1.75
C VAL A 137 15.15 0.29 -3.26
N LEU A 138 14.00 0.80 -3.67
CA LEU A 138 13.67 0.98 -5.09
C LEU A 138 14.57 2.01 -5.76
N ARG A 139 14.84 3.12 -5.09
CA ARG A 139 15.74 4.16 -5.60
C ARG A 139 17.18 3.67 -5.73
N GLU A 140 17.65 2.91 -4.76
CA GLU A 140 18.99 2.29 -4.83
C GLU A 140 19.10 1.30 -5.98
N ALA A 141 18.01 0.65 -6.35
CA ALA A 141 17.95 -0.25 -7.51
C ALA A 141 17.82 0.51 -8.84
N GLY A 142 17.76 1.83 -8.80
CA GLY A 142 17.72 2.69 -9.99
C GLY A 142 16.33 3.10 -10.46
N ALA A 143 15.29 2.80 -9.70
CA ALA A 143 13.93 3.21 -10.04
C ALA A 143 13.71 4.71 -9.83
N GLN A 144 12.84 5.27 -10.63
CA GLN A 144 12.28 6.60 -10.40
C GLN A 144 10.94 6.43 -9.66
N VAL A 145 10.95 6.63 -8.34
CA VAL A 145 9.73 6.50 -7.53
C VAL A 145 8.93 7.79 -7.64
N LEU A 146 7.74 7.69 -8.24
CA LEU A 146 6.85 8.83 -8.46
C LEU A 146 6.08 9.19 -7.20
N GLY A 147 5.71 8.20 -6.41
CA GLY A 147 4.93 8.40 -5.20
C GLY A 147 4.47 7.12 -4.56
N ILE A 148 3.64 7.29 -3.54
CA ILE A 148 3.07 6.21 -2.75
C ILE A 148 1.54 6.37 -2.79
N ALA A 149 0.84 5.29 -3.08
CA ALA A 149 -0.62 5.23 -2.97
C ALA A 149 -0.97 4.31 -1.79
N GLY A 150 -1.68 4.85 -0.83
CA GLY A 150 -2.10 4.13 0.38
C GLY A 150 -3.61 4.08 0.51
N ILE A 151 -4.11 3.03 1.16
CA ILE A 151 -5.55 2.88 1.40
C ILE A 151 -5.99 3.73 2.57
N PHE A 152 -5.20 3.73 3.64
CA PHE A 152 -5.56 4.41 4.87
C PHE A 152 -4.32 5.01 5.55
N THR A 153 -4.51 6.18 6.12
CA THR A 153 -3.52 6.81 7.02
C THR A 153 -4.23 7.31 8.27
N TYR A 154 -3.54 7.21 9.40
CA TYR A 154 -4.06 7.72 10.66
C TYR A 154 -4.03 9.23 10.74
#